data_f565bafb0aea3c82bc4f64447920c6e7
#
_entry.id   f565bafb0aea3c82bc4f64447920c6e7
#
_cell.length_a   1.000
_cell.length_b   1.000
_cell.length_c   1.000
_cell.angle_alpha   90.00
_cell.angle_beta   90.00
_cell.angle_gamma   90.00
#
_symmetry.space_group_name_H-M   'P 1'
#
loop_
_entity.id
_entity.type
_entity.pdbx_description
1 polymer ?
#
loop_
_entity_poly.entity_id
_entity_poly.type
_entity_poly.pdbx_seq_one_letter_code
_entity_poly.pdbx_strand_id
1 'polypeptide(L)' 'DPEALTSARRSRQVVYARQVAMYLCRELTDHSLPAIARRFGGRDHTTVLHAHRKVQRQLLVDQPTKDLVDNLLRELNDA' A
#
# COMPACT_ATOMS: atom_id res chain seq x y z
N ASP A 1 27.13 -8.26 -0.67
CA ASP A 1 26.89 -8.36 -2.11
C ASP A 1 25.99 -7.23 -2.56
N PRO A 2 26.46 -6.32 -3.43
CA PRO A 2 25.63 -5.20 -3.90
C PRO A 2 24.35 -5.63 -4.59
N GLU A 3 24.36 -6.74 -5.32
CA GLU A 3 23.15 -7.24 -5.98
C GLU A 3 22.11 -7.71 -4.96
N ALA A 4 22.53 -8.40 -3.91
CA ALA A 4 21.64 -8.87 -2.86
C ALA A 4 21.00 -7.68 -2.14
N LEU A 5 21.76 -6.64 -1.83
CA LEU A 5 21.24 -5.43 -1.20
C LEU A 5 20.24 -4.71 -2.11
N THR A 6 20.53 -4.61 -3.41
CA THR A 6 19.64 -3.98 -4.38
C THR A 6 18.33 -4.76 -4.51
N SER A 7 18.40 -6.10 -4.58
CA SER A 7 17.22 -6.95 -4.66
C SER A 7 16.35 -6.84 -3.41
N ALA A 8 16.96 -6.84 -2.22
CA ALA A 8 16.24 -6.69 -0.97
C ALA A 8 15.54 -5.33 -0.89
N ARG A 9 16.22 -4.27 -1.35
CA ARG A 9 15.64 -2.93 -1.38
C ARG A 9 14.45 -2.85 -2.33
N ARG A 10 14.56 -3.44 -3.53
CA ARG A 10 13.44 -3.49 -4.49
C ARG A 10 12.25 -4.23 -3.90
N SER A 11 12.51 -5.38 -3.24
CA SER A 11 11.43 -6.16 -2.64
C SER A 11 10.68 -5.36 -1.58
N ARG A 12 11.41 -4.63 -0.73
CA ARG A 12 10.78 -3.77 0.27
C ARG A 12 9.97 -2.64 -0.36
N GLN A 13 10.48 -2.04 -1.44
CA GLN A 13 9.77 -0.98 -2.15
C GLN A 13 8.48 -1.50 -2.79
N VAL A 14 8.55 -2.69 -3.39
CA VAL A 14 7.37 -3.32 -4.00
C VAL A 14 6.32 -3.65 -2.94
N VAL A 15 6.74 -4.23 -1.82
CA VAL A 15 5.83 -4.55 -0.73
C VAL A 15 5.19 -3.27 -0.17
N TYR A 16 5.99 -2.24 0.03
CA TYR A 16 5.51 -0.96 0.54
C TYR A 16 4.47 -0.34 -0.41
N ALA A 17 4.78 -0.30 -1.71
CA ALA A 17 3.87 0.24 -2.72
C ALA A 17 2.55 -0.53 -2.75
N ARG A 18 2.63 -1.86 -2.65
CA ARG A 18 1.43 -2.71 -2.63
C ARG A 18 0.59 -2.45 -1.39
N GLN A 19 1.22 -2.27 -0.23
CA GLN A 19 0.50 -1.97 1.00
C GLN A 19 -0.23 -0.62 0.93
N VAL A 20 0.42 0.39 0.36
CA VAL A 20 -0.20 1.70 0.15
C VAL A 20 -1.37 1.58 -0.83
N ALA A 21 -1.20 0.80 -1.91
CA ALA A 21 -2.27 0.56 -2.87
C ALA A 21 -3.48 -0.14 -2.23
N MET A 22 -3.25 -1.15 -1.39
CA MET A 22 -4.32 -1.82 -0.64
C MET A 22 -5.05 -0.85 0.29
N TYR A 23 -4.29 0.00 0.99
CA TYR A 23 -4.85 1.02 1.86
C TYR A 23 -5.78 1.96 1.06
N LEU A 24 -5.31 2.46 -0.07
CA LEU A 24 -6.10 3.36 -0.91
C LEU A 24 -7.34 2.68 -1.48
N CYS A 25 -7.25 1.42 -1.90
CA CYS A 25 -8.41 0.67 -2.35
C CYS A 25 -9.47 0.59 -1.27
N ARG A 26 -9.07 0.37 -0.03
CA ARG A 26 -10.02 0.28 1.09
C ARG A 26 -10.64 1.63 1.42
N GLU A 27 -9.85 2.70 1.35
CA GLU A 27 -10.33 4.05 1.68
C GLU A 27 -11.19 4.66 0.58
N LEU A 28 -10.89 4.39 -0.69
CA LEU A 28 -11.51 5.05 -1.82
C LEU A 28 -12.64 4.26 -2.47
N THR A 29 -12.86 3.00 -2.08
CA THR A 29 -13.88 2.15 -2.68
C THR A 29 -14.71 1.45 -1.61
N ASP A 30 -15.82 0.86 -2.05
CA ASP A 30 -16.68 0.04 -1.18
C ASP A 30 -16.32 -1.44 -1.25
N HIS A 31 -15.20 -1.79 -1.89
CA HIS A 31 -14.80 -3.19 -2.00
C HIS A 31 -14.48 -3.78 -0.63
N SER A 32 -14.92 -5.02 -0.43
CA SER A 32 -14.59 -5.79 0.76
C SER A 32 -13.12 -6.18 0.79
N LEU A 33 -12.61 -6.53 1.97
CA LEU A 33 -11.24 -7.03 2.09
C LEU A 33 -10.98 -8.23 1.18
N PRO A 34 -11.87 -9.25 1.11
CA PRO A 34 -11.68 -10.35 0.16
C PRO A 34 -11.66 -9.90 -1.29
N ALA A 35 -12.49 -8.93 -1.69
CA ALA A 35 -12.51 -8.42 -3.06
C ALA A 35 -11.20 -7.72 -3.40
N ILE A 36 -10.66 -6.93 -2.49
CA ILE A 36 -9.36 -6.27 -2.68
C ILE A 36 -8.25 -7.33 -2.77
N ALA A 37 -8.27 -8.32 -1.87
CA ALA A 37 -7.27 -9.38 -1.88
C ALA A 37 -7.22 -10.11 -3.22
N ARG A 38 -8.37 -10.38 -3.82
CA ARG A 38 -8.43 -11.02 -5.15
C ARG A 38 -7.76 -10.18 -6.23
N ARG A 39 -7.88 -8.85 -6.16
CA ARG A 39 -7.27 -7.93 -7.12
C ARG A 39 -5.75 -7.86 -6.99
N PHE A 40 -5.23 -8.26 -5.83
CA PHE A 40 -3.80 -8.27 -5.57
C PHE A 40 -3.21 -9.68 -5.62
N GLY A 41 -3.75 -10.54 -6.50
CA GLY A 41 -3.19 -11.87 -6.77
C GLY A 41 -3.76 -12.99 -5.93
N GLY A 42 -5.00 -12.85 -5.46
CA GLY A 42 -5.66 -13.91 -4.70
C GLY A 42 -5.12 -14.09 -3.29
N ARG A 43 -4.62 -13.00 -2.69
CA ARG A 43 -4.07 -13.03 -1.33
C ARG A 43 -5.17 -13.23 -0.30
N ASP A 44 -4.77 -13.59 0.92
CA ASP A 44 -5.69 -13.67 2.06
C ASP A 44 -6.19 -12.25 2.40
N HIS A 45 -7.47 -12.14 2.76
CA HIS A 45 -8.05 -10.86 3.15
C HIS A 45 -7.38 -10.26 4.38
N THR A 46 -6.80 -11.07 5.27
CA THR A 46 -6.05 -10.58 6.42
C THR A 46 -4.78 -9.84 6.00
N THR A 47 -4.19 -10.19 4.86
CA THR A 47 -3.05 -9.44 4.30
C THR A 47 -3.45 -8.00 4.00
N VAL A 48 -4.63 -7.80 3.42
CA VAL A 48 -5.16 -6.46 3.14
C VAL A 48 -5.45 -5.70 4.44
N LEU A 49 -6.06 -6.38 5.41
CA LEU A 49 -6.33 -5.78 6.72
C LEU A 49 -5.05 -5.30 7.40
N HIS A 50 -4.01 -6.15 7.43
CA HIS A 50 -2.73 -5.80 8.02
C HIS A 50 -2.06 -4.64 7.29
N ALA A 51 -2.11 -4.65 5.94
CA ALA A 51 -1.56 -3.57 5.13
C ALA A 51 -2.26 -2.24 5.44
N HIS A 52 -3.58 -2.26 5.50
CA HIS A 52 -4.38 -1.08 5.81
C HIS A 52 -4.00 -0.51 7.18
N ARG A 53 -3.95 -1.36 8.20
CA ARG A 53 -3.60 -0.94 9.56
C ARG A 53 -2.18 -0.39 9.64
N LYS A 54 -1.24 -1.02 8.94
CA LYS A 54 0.16 -0.57 8.93
C LYS A 54 0.29 0.82 8.30
N VAL A 55 -0.31 1.03 7.14
CA VAL A 55 -0.25 2.33 6.46
C VAL A 55 -0.96 3.39 7.30
N GLN A 56 -2.10 3.06 7.91
CA GLN A 56 -2.82 3.96 8.77
C GLN A 56 -1.94 4.46 9.94
N ARG A 57 -1.18 3.55 10.55
CA ARG A 57 -0.24 3.92 11.62
C ARG A 57 0.91 4.76 11.09
N GLN A 58 1.46 4.40 9.92
CA GLN A 58 2.56 5.14 9.30
C GLN A 58 2.16 6.57 8.95
N LEU A 59 0.92 6.79 8.54
CA LEU A 59 0.45 8.14 8.23
C LEU A 59 0.51 9.09 9.44
N LEU A 60 0.52 8.56 10.65
CA LEU A 60 0.60 9.37 11.86
C LEU A 60 2.03 9.80 12.21
N VAL A 61 3.04 9.06 11.74
CA VAL A 61 4.42 9.25 12.23
C VAL A 61 5.45 9.33 11.11
N ASP A 62 5.11 8.96 9.88
CA ASP A 62 6.07 8.86 8.79
C ASP A 62 5.73 9.86 7.69
N GLN A 63 6.50 10.94 7.62
CA GLN A 63 6.24 12.01 6.65
C GLN A 63 6.32 11.54 5.19
N PRO A 64 7.31 10.69 4.79
CA PRO A 64 7.32 10.17 3.42
C PRO A 64 6.05 9.42 3.03
N THR A 65 5.48 8.62 3.94
CA THR A 65 4.22 7.91 3.67
C THR A 65 3.07 8.89 3.49
N LYS A 66 2.99 9.90 4.35
CA LYS A 66 1.96 10.94 4.24
C LYS A 66 2.06 11.69 2.92
N ASP A 67 3.28 12.06 2.53
CA ASP A 67 3.51 12.78 1.27
C ASP A 67 3.12 11.92 0.06
N LEU A 68 3.46 10.63 0.08
CA LEU A 68 3.11 9.70 -0.98
C LEU A 68 1.59 9.57 -1.13
N VAL A 69 0.89 9.35 -0.03
CA VAL A 69 -0.57 9.21 -0.04
C VAL A 69 -1.22 10.52 -0.50
N ASP A 70 -0.79 11.66 0.01
CA ASP A 70 -1.32 12.96 -0.39
C ASP A 70 -1.14 13.22 -1.89
N ASN A 71 0.05 12.88 -2.43
CA ASN A 71 0.33 13.04 -3.86
C ASN A 71 -0.55 12.14 -4.71
N LEU A 72 -0.72 10.88 -4.31
CA LEU A 72 -1.57 9.93 -5.04
C LEU A 72 -3.03 10.39 -5.02
N LEU A 73 -3.52 10.87 -3.90
CA LEU A 73 -4.89 11.39 -3.80
C LEU A 73 -5.11 12.60 -4.71
N ARG A 74 -4.12 13.49 -4.79
CA ARG A 74 -4.21 14.65 -5.69
C ARG A 74 -4.24 14.21 -7.15
N GLU A 75 -3.38 13.27 -7.55
CA GLU A 75 -3.36 12.76 -8.91
C GLU A 75 -4.69 12.12 -9.29
N LEU A 76 -5.29 11.35 -8.38
CA LEU A 76 -6.59 10.72 -8.62
C LEU A 76 -7.71 11.75 -8.75
N ASN A 77 -7.66 12.82 -7.98
CA ASN A 77 -8.67 13.87 -8.05
C ASN A 77 -8.54 14.74 -9.31
N ASP A 78 -7.32 14.89 -9.82
CA ASP A 78 -7.04 15.69 -11.01
C ASP A 78 -7.25 14.91 -12.33
N ALA A 79 -7.45 13.60 -12.24
CA ALA A 79 -7.58 12.75 -13.42
C ALA A 79 -8.92 12.90 -14.16
#